data_020e854a8b24da761e862a33c645993e
#
_entry.id   020e854a8b24da761e862a33c645993e
#
_cell.length_a   1.000
_cell.length_b   1.000
_cell.length_c   1.000
_cell.angle_alpha   90.00
_cell.angle_beta   90.00
_cell.angle_gamma   90.00
#
_symmetry.space_group_name_H-M   'P 1'
#
loop_
_entity.id
_entity.type
_entity.pdbx_description
1 polymer ?
#
loop_
_entity_poly.entity_id
_entity_poly.type
_entity_poly.pdbx_seq_one_letter_code
_entity_poly.pdbx_strand_id
1 'polypeptide(L)'
;MSVASRVAKEMGSRLGGLVGYSIRFEDCTSKDTVIKYMTDGILLREFLAEPDLGEYSCVLIDEAHERSLHTDVLLGLVKDVCRYRNAGKDEFSSREDRDDSIQIGSVEDHTEIVPNENPSRRPFRLIISSATLEASLFSRFFDDAPVINIPGRRFPVDVYYTKAPEANFIDGMVATVVQIHLSQRGEGRGVPLGGDILCFLQDNRK
;
A
#
# COMPACT_ATOMS: atom_id res chain seq x y z
N MET A 1 -3.00 9.64 -7.86
CA MET A 1 -3.27 11.09 -7.68
C MET A 1 -4.36 11.35 -6.63
N SER A 2 -5.54 10.76 -6.69
CA SER A 2 -6.63 11.04 -5.72
C SER A 2 -6.26 10.72 -4.26
N VAL A 3 -5.64 9.58 -4.00
CA VAL A 3 -5.22 9.14 -2.65
C VAL A 3 -4.16 10.08 -2.08
N ALA A 4 -3.09 10.36 -2.83
CA ALA A 4 -2.05 11.29 -2.39
C ALA A 4 -2.61 12.69 -2.08
N SER A 5 -3.52 13.20 -2.92
CA SER A 5 -4.18 14.49 -2.69
C SER A 5 -5.05 14.50 -1.43
N ARG A 6 -5.74 13.40 -1.15
CA ARG A 6 -6.54 13.24 0.06
C ARG A 6 -5.65 13.25 1.30
N VAL A 7 -4.60 12.43 1.31
CA VAL A 7 -3.68 12.34 2.46
C VAL A 7 -2.95 13.65 2.68
N ALA A 8 -2.54 14.36 1.61
CA ALA A 8 -1.97 15.69 1.73
C ALA A 8 -2.90 16.67 2.47
N LYS A 9 -4.20 16.66 2.13
CA LYS A 9 -5.22 17.48 2.82
C LYS A 9 -5.39 17.07 4.29
N GLU A 10 -5.43 15.76 4.59
CA GLU A 10 -5.54 15.23 5.95
C GLU A 10 -4.32 15.63 6.82
N MET A 11 -3.14 15.75 6.20
CA MET A 11 -1.91 16.22 6.86
C MET A 11 -1.76 17.75 6.87
N GLY A 12 -2.74 18.50 6.41
CA GLY A 12 -2.67 19.96 6.34
C GLY A 12 -1.59 20.50 5.39
N SER A 13 -1.17 19.70 4.40
CA SER A 13 -0.12 20.01 3.45
C SER A 13 -0.69 20.17 2.03
N ARG A 14 -0.01 20.94 1.20
CA ARG A 14 -0.26 20.91 -0.25
C ARG A 14 0.33 19.64 -0.86
N LEU A 15 -0.26 19.15 -1.93
CA LEU A 15 0.30 18.06 -2.72
C LEU A 15 1.65 18.48 -3.32
N GLY A 16 2.64 17.59 -3.27
CA GLY A 16 4.03 17.90 -3.62
C GLY A 16 4.84 18.53 -2.46
N GLY A 17 4.22 18.78 -1.30
CA GLY A 17 4.89 19.13 -0.05
C GLY A 17 5.27 17.88 0.76
N LEU A 18 4.69 17.74 1.97
CA LEU A 18 4.93 16.55 2.81
C LEU A 18 4.46 15.24 2.14
N VAL A 19 3.43 15.29 1.31
CA VAL A 19 2.91 14.18 0.54
C VAL A 19 3.05 14.45 -0.94
N GLY A 20 3.71 13.56 -1.65
CA GLY A 20 3.93 13.63 -3.08
C GLY A 20 3.55 12.34 -3.80
N TYR A 21 3.70 12.34 -5.11
CA TYR A 21 3.53 11.13 -5.92
C TYR A 21 4.49 11.16 -7.12
N SER A 22 4.80 9.97 -7.61
CA SER A 22 5.58 9.79 -8.83
C SER A 22 4.91 8.69 -9.69
N ILE A 23 4.55 9.06 -10.90
CA ILE A 23 3.96 8.15 -11.88
C ILE A 23 4.70 8.32 -13.22
N ARG A 24 4.37 7.47 -14.20
CA ARG A 24 5.02 7.56 -15.51
C ARG A 24 4.79 8.96 -16.12
N PHE A 25 5.88 9.67 -16.44
CA PHE A 25 5.92 11.02 -17.00
C PHE A 25 5.48 12.17 -16.08
N GLU A 26 5.19 11.93 -14.82
CA GLU A 26 4.80 12.98 -13.88
C GLU A 26 5.38 12.71 -12.50
N ASP A 27 6.08 13.69 -11.96
CA ASP A 27 6.60 13.69 -10.59
C ASP A 27 6.13 14.94 -9.87
N CYS A 28 5.55 14.77 -8.70
CA CYS A 28 5.06 15.83 -7.84
C CYS A 28 5.58 15.61 -6.43
N THR A 29 6.90 15.75 -6.27
CA THR A 29 7.60 15.61 -5.00
C THR A 29 8.47 16.84 -4.72
N SER A 30 8.95 16.98 -3.51
CA SER A 30 9.90 18.01 -3.07
C SER A 30 10.89 17.43 -2.08
N LYS A 31 11.85 18.24 -1.63
CA LYS A 31 12.81 17.84 -0.58
C LYS A 31 12.14 17.54 0.76
N ASP A 32 10.96 18.11 0.99
CA ASP A 32 10.19 17.95 2.22
C ASP A 32 9.22 16.76 2.15
N THR A 33 9.20 16.01 1.05
CA THR A 33 8.28 14.88 0.86
C THR A 33 8.66 13.73 1.78
N VAL A 34 7.76 13.38 2.70
CA VAL A 34 7.91 12.28 3.66
C VAL A 34 7.11 11.04 3.23
N ILE A 35 5.99 11.26 2.53
CA ILE A 35 5.16 10.18 1.99
C ILE A 35 5.11 10.32 0.48
N LYS A 36 5.62 9.34 -0.23
CA LYS A 36 5.65 9.30 -1.69
C LYS A 36 4.80 8.16 -2.23
N TYR A 37 3.74 8.50 -2.94
CA TYR A 37 2.93 7.53 -3.66
C TYR A 37 3.53 7.28 -5.04
N MET A 38 3.66 6.03 -5.43
CA MET A 38 4.21 5.70 -6.74
C MET A 38 3.61 4.40 -7.28
N THR A 39 3.74 4.19 -8.58
CA THR A 39 3.40 2.91 -9.19
C THR A 39 4.53 1.90 -8.99
N ASP A 40 4.19 0.60 -9.00
CA ASP A 40 5.17 -0.49 -8.89
C ASP A 40 6.34 -0.34 -9.88
N GLY A 41 6.03 0.06 -11.12
CA GLY A 41 7.04 0.25 -12.16
C GLY A 41 8.01 1.42 -11.88
N ILE A 42 7.58 2.43 -11.13
CA ILE A 42 8.47 3.54 -10.69
C ILE A 42 9.36 3.04 -9.56
N LEU A 43 8.82 2.37 -8.55
CA LEU A 43 9.62 1.80 -7.47
C LEU A 43 10.65 0.79 -7.99
N LEU A 44 10.27 -0.03 -8.98
CA LEU A 44 11.22 -0.95 -9.63
C LEU A 44 12.36 -0.20 -10.34
N ARG A 45 12.06 0.93 -10.97
CA ARG A 45 13.09 1.76 -11.61
C ARG A 45 14.03 2.40 -10.58
N GLU A 46 13.49 2.88 -9.46
CA GLU A 46 14.30 3.41 -8.37
C GLU A 46 15.22 2.33 -7.78
N PHE A 47 14.68 1.12 -7.58
CA PHE A 47 15.45 -0.04 -7.14
C PHE A 47 16.62 -0.37 -8.10
N LEU A 48 16.41 -0.26 -9.41
CA LEU A 48 17.49 -0.50 -10.38
C LEU A 48 18.59 0.57 -10.32
N ALA A 49 18.26 1.79 -9.90
CA ALA A 49 19.22 2.87 -9.71
C ALA A 49 19.90 2.80 -8.33
N GLU A 50 19.16 2.45 -7.30
CA GLU A 50 19.62 2.36 -5.91
C GLU A 50 19.06 1.07 -5.26
N PRO A 51 19.79 -0.05 -5.36
CA PRO A 51 19.27 -1.36 -4.94
C PRO A 51 18.99 -1.52 -3.45
N ASP A 52 19.56 -0.70 -2.60
CA ASP A 52 19.35 -0.72 -1.15
C ASP A 52 18.19 0.17 -0.68
N LEU A 53 17.61 0.97 -1.60
CA LEU A 53 16.53 1.89 -1.30
C LEU A 53 16.83 2.77 -0.08
N GLY A 54 18.06 3.30 0.00
CA GLY A 54 18.61 3.99 1.17
C GLY A 54 17.80 5.22 1.62
N GLU A 55 17.13 5.90 0.69
CA GLU A 55 16.27 7.04 0.99
C GLU A 55 15.00 6.67 1.75
N TYR A 56 14.55 5.39 1.69
CA TYR A 56 13.31 4.93 2.31
C TYR A 56 13.57 4.27 3.66
N SER A 57 12.83 4.66 4.68
CA SER A 57 12.75 3.97 5.98
C SER A 57 11.64 2.93 6.02
N CYS A 58 10.65 3.08 5.15
CA CYS A 58 9.51 2.17 5.05
C CYS A 58 9.00 2.11 3.60
N VAL A 59 8.69 0.92 3.14
CA VAL A 59 7.95 0.69 1.89
C VAL A 59 6.66 -0.04 2.21
N LEU A 60 5.54 0.45 1.65
CA LEU A 60 4.25 -0.21 1.72
C LEU A 60 3.84 -0.62 0.30
N ILE A 61 3.64 -1.91 0.09
CA ILE A 61 3.08 -2.47 -1.16
C ILE A 61 1.61 -2.75 -0.90
N ASP A 62 0.75 -2.01 -1.59
CA ASP A 62 -0.70 -2.13 -1.49
C ASP A 62 -1.25 -3.03 -2.59
N GLU A 63 -2.45 -3.58 -2.36
CA GLU A 63 -3.17 -4.45 -3.30
C GLU A 63 -2.31 -5.65 -3.81
N ALA A 64 -1.46 -6.20 -2.94
CA ALA A 64 -0.53 -7.27 -3.30
C ALA A 64 -1.22 -8.53 -3.87
N HIS A 65 -2.53 -8.69 -3.62
CA HIS A 65 -3.33 -9.78 -4.15
C HIS A 65 -3.61 -9.69 -5.66
N GLU A 66 -3.45 -8.53 -6.28
CA GLU A 66 -3.59 -8.38 -7.73
C GLU A 66 -2.50 -9.12 -8.51
N ARG A 67 -1.37 -9.44 -7.87
CA ARG A 67 -0.31 -10.27 -8.41
C ARG A 67 0.15 -9.82 -9.81
N SER A 68 0.29 -8.49 -10.01
CA SER A 68 0.88 -7.98 -11.23
C SER A 68 2.34 -8.44 -11.37
N LEU A 69 2.84 -8.55 -12.60
CA LEU A 69 4.24 -8.94 -12.83
C LEU A 69 5.22 -8.02 -12.08
N HIS A 70 4.97 -6.72 -12.08
CA HIS A 70 5.82 -5.76 -11.38
C HIS A 70 5.74 -5.95 -9.87
N THR A 71 4.54 -6.16 -9.32
CA THR A 71 4.33 -6.43 -7.89
C THR A 71 5.07 -7.69 -7.46
N ASP A 72 4.95 -8.79 -8.21
CA ASP A 72 5.61 -10.06 -7.87
C ASP A 72 7.15 -9.94 -7.87
N VAL A 73 7.72 -9.21 -8.84
CA VAL A 73 9.16 -8.93 -8.86
C VAL A 73 9.56 -8.07 -7.66
N LEU A 74 8.81 -7.00 -7.38
CA LEU A 74 9.09 -6.11 -6.25
C LEU A 74 9.04 -6.85 -4.91
N LEU A 75 8.05 -7.74 -4.69
CA LEU A 75 7.95 -8.52 -3.45
C LEU A 75 9.24 -9.32 -3.16
N GLY A 76 9.86 -9.90 -4.19
CA GLY A 76 11.15 -10.57 -4.04
C GLY A 76 12.28 -9.60 -3.69
N LEU A 77 12.40 -8.52 -4.44
CA LEU A 77 13.48 -7.53 -4.28
C LEU A 77 13.41 -6.80 -2.93
N VAL A 78 12.23 -6.33 -2.52
CA VAL A 78 12.08 -5.62 -1.23
C VAL A 78 12.29 -6.55 -0.04
N LYS A 79 12.00 -7.85 -0.18
CA LYS A 79 12.34 -8.85 0.83
C LYS A 79 13.85 -8.91 1.06
N ASP A 80 14.63 -8.96 -0.02
CA ASP A 80 16.08 -9.01 0.06
C ASP A 80 16.64 -7.71 0.65
N VAL A 81 16.12 -6.54 0.27
CA VAL A 81 16.48 -5.26 0.90
C VAL A 81 16.18 -5.27 2.40
N CYS A 82 14.99 -5.76 2.78
CA CYS A 82 14.58 -5.84 4.18
C CYS A 82 15.55 -6.71 4.99
N ARG A 83 15.93 -7.86 4.48
CA ARG A 83 16.91 -8.74 5.09
C ARG A 83 18.29 -8.08 5.18
N TYR A 84 18.78 -7.52 4.08
CA TYR A 84 20.09 -6.87 4.01
C TYR A 84 20.21 -5.71 5.01
N ARG A 85 19.23 -4.80 5.01
CA ARG A 85 19.28 -3.60 5.86
C ARG A 85 19.03 -3.89 7.34
N ASN A 86 18.42 -5.02 7.68
CA ASN A 86 18.13 -5.41 9.06
C ASN A 86 19.10 -6.48 9.60
N ALA A 87 19.97 -7.07 8.78
CA ALA A 87 20.88 -8.14 9.15
C ALA A 87 21.91 -7.78 10.26
N GLY A 88 22.09 -6.51 10.57
CA GLY A 88 23.03 -6.06 11.63
C GLY A 88 22.42 -5.90 13.03
N LYS A 89 21.12 -6.18 13.21
CA LYS A 89 20.41 -5.92 14.48
C LYS A 89 20.50 -7.08 15.48
N ASP A 90 20.63 -8.31 15.00
CA ASP A 90 20.62 -9.49 15.87
C ASP A 90 21.92 -9.60 16.69
N GLU A 91 23.02 -8.99 16.24
CA GLU A 91 24.27 -8.95 17.00
C GLU A 91 24.29 -7.88 18.11
N PHE A 92 23.48 -6.83 17.99
CA PHE A 92 23.46 -5.76 19.00
C PHE A 92 22.47 -6.05 20.14
N SER A 93 21.36 -6.73 19.85
CA SER A 93 20.35 -7.11 20.86
C SER A 93 20.87 -8.18 21.86
N SER A 94 21.85 -8.97 21.46
CA SER A 94 22.44 -10.01 22.31
C SER A 94 23.57 -9.49 23.22
N ARG A 95 23.90 -8.20 23.18
CA ARG A 95 24.94 -7.60 24.04
C ARG A 95 24.40 -6.82 25.25
N GLU A 96 23.08 -6.59 25.32
CA GLU A 96 22.48 -5.84 26.45
C GLU A 96 22.22 -6.70 27.70
N ASP A 97 22.42 -8.03 27.67
CA ASP A 97 22.24 -8.91 28.82
C ASP A 97 23.56 -9.36 29.50
N ARG A 98 24.60 -8.56 29.47
CA ARG A 98 25.80 -8.85 30.26
C ARG A 98 26.22 -7.70 31.14
N ASP A 99 25.72 -7.88 32.36
CA ASP A 99 26.35 -7.53 33.65
C ASP A 99 26.62 -6.07 33.99
N ASP A 100 25.83 -5.68 34.95
CA ASP A 100 26.05 -4.57 35.86
C ASP A 100 27.43 -4.63 36.54
N SER A 101 28.18 -3.62 36.38
CA SER A 101 28.88 -2.98 37.53
C SER A 101 29.38 -1.58 37.17
N ILE A 102 28.59 -0.59 37.54
CA ILE A 102 28.89 0.69 38.18
C ILE A 102 30.26 1.32 37.87
N GLN A 103 30.24 2.46 37.21
CA GLN A 103 30.90 3.65 37.76
C GLN A 103 30.18 4.94 37.30
N ILE A 104 29.72 5.68 38.29
CA ILE A 104 29.14 7.02 38.18
C ILE A 104 30.31 7.99 37.88
N GLY A 105 30.30 8.58 36.72
CA GLY A 105 31.17 9.64 36.30
C GLY A 105 30.35 10.73 35.60
N SER A 106 30.40 11.91 36.15
CA SER A 106 29.75 13.17 35.87
C SER A 106 29.33 13.45 34.43
N VAL A 107 28.07 13.88 34.32
CA VAL A 107 27.36 14.43 33.18
C VAL A 107 28.09 15.67 32.67
N GLU A 108 28.53 15.66 31.42
CA GLU A 108 28.63 16.88 30.59
C GLU A 108 27.84 16.64 29.32
N ASP A 109 26.80 17.46 29.21
CA ASP A 109 25.83 17.55 28.14
C ASP A 109 26.52 18.07 26.86
N HIS A 110 26.79 17.17 25.92
CA HIS A 110 27.00 17.51 24.52
C HIS A 110 26.38 16.42 23.64
N THR A 111 25.09 16.58 23.34
CA THR A 111 24.46 15.89 22.23
C THR A 111 25.06 16.41 20.92
N GLU A 112 26.24 15.93 20.56
CA GLU A 112 26.69 15.95 19.19
C GLU A 112 25.83 14.97 18.40
N ILE A 113 24.89 15.52 17.62
CA ILE A 113 24.24 14.81 16.52
C ILE A 113 25.35 14.45 15.56
N VAL A 114 25.80 13.20 15.60
CA VAL A 114 26.79 12.65 14.65
C VAL A 114 26.08 12.47 13.32
N PRO A 115 26.30 13.31 12.31
CA PRO A 115 25.68 13.15 10.99
C PRO A 115 26.62 12.32 10.14
N ASN A 116 26.69 11.03 10.39
CA ASN A 116 27.37 10.11 9.47
C ASN A 116 26.92 8.64 9.61
N GLU A 117 25.61 8.44 9.77
CA GLU A 117 25.08 7.11 9.56
C GLU A 117 24.85 6.94 8.05
N ASN A 118 25.56 5.99 7.48
CA ASN A 118 25.33 5.53 6.12
C ASN A 118 23.81 5.25 5.96
N PRO A 119 23.07 5.93 5.06
CA PRO A 119 21.63 5.75 4.90
C PRO A 119 21.21 4.28 4.75
N SER A 120 22.06 3.46 4.15
CA SER A 120 21.85 2.02 3.97
C SER A 120 21.84 1.22 5.29
N ARG A 121 22.23 1.81 6.42
CA ARG A 121 22.18 1.16 7.75
C ARG A 121 20.94 1.51 8.57
N ARG A 122 20.08 2.41 8.06
CA ARG A 122 18.82 2.69 8.76
C ARG A 122 17.88 1.50 8.68
N PRO A 123 17.18 1.19 9.78
CA PRO A 123 16.21 0.08 9.79
C PRO A 123 15.16 0.28 8.69
N PHE A 124 14.92 -0.77 7.93
CA PHE A 124 13.94 -0.78 6.85
C PHE A 124 12.70 -1.55 7.27
N ARG A 125 11.54 -0.96 7.10
CA ARG A 125 10.25 -1.60 7.37
C ARG A 125 9.55 -1.90 6.06
N LEU A 126 9.02 -3.12 5.96
CA LEU A 126 8.20 -3.54 4.83
C LEU A 126 6.80 -3.85 5.31
N ILE A 127 5.81 -3.26 4.66
CA ILE A 127 4.39 -3.48 4.95
C ILE A 127 3.74 -3.97 3.66
N ILE A 128 3.03 -5.09 3.73
CA ILE A 128 2.26 -5.64 2.62
C ILE A 128 0.77 -5.54 2.98
N SER A 129 0.00 -4.89 2.12
CA SER A 129 -1.45 -4.78 2.25
C SER A 129 -2.15 -5.63 1.18
N SER A 130 -3.19 -6.35 1.59
CA SER A 130 -3.94 -7.25 0.72
C SER A 130 -5.39 -7.34 1.17
N ALA A 131 -6.32 -7.39 0.23
CA ALA A 131 -7.75 -7.56 0.51
C ALA A 131 -8.19 -9.04 0.61
N THR A 132 -7.33 -9.99 0.28
CA THR A 132 -7.66 -11.42 0.26
C THR A 132 -7.17 -12.19 1.50
N LEU A 133 -7.73 -13.39 1.71
CA LEU A 133 -7.42 -14.28 2.83
C LEU A 133 -6.06 -15.02 2.70
N GLU A 134 -5.27 -14.74 1.68
CA GLU A 134 -3.97 -15.40 1.44
C GLU A 134 -2.83 -14.85 2.34
N ALA A 135 -3.18 -14.19 3.43
CA ALA A 135 -2.23 -13.61 4.39
C ALA A 135 -1.18 -14.61 4.88
N SER A 136 -1.57 -15.89 5.04
CA SER A 136 -0.64 -16.95 5.47
C SER A 136 0.46 -17.26 4.46
N LEU A 137 0.17 -17.11 3.16
CA LEU A 137 1.17 -17.29 2.10
C LEU A 137 2.19 -16.16 2.12
N PHE A 138 1.72 -14.92 2.23
CA PHE A 138 2.60 -13.76 2.37
C PHE A 138 3.43 -13.81 3.65
N SER A 139 2.82 -14.17 4.79
CA SER A 139 3.54 -14.31 6.07
C SER A 139 4.73 -15.27 5.94
N ARG A 140 4.50 -16.48 5.42
CA ARG A 140 5.57 -17.47 5.20
C ARG A 140 6.62 -16.98 4.22
N PHE A 141 6.21 -16.33 3.13
CA PHE A 141 7.15 -15.77 2.17
C PHE A 141 8.05 -14.71 2.80
N PHE A 142 7.54 -13.89 3.71
CA PHE A 142 8.27 -12.84 4.43
C PHE A 142 8.73 -13.29 5.83
N ASP A 143 9.27 -14.52 5.93
CA ASP A 143 9.95 -15.05 7.13
C ASP A 143 9.03 -15.08 8.37
N ASP A 144 7.81 -15.57 8.18
CA ASP A 144 6.76 -15.64 9.18
C ASP A 144 6.36 -14.26 9.77
N ALA A 145 6.37 -13.24 8.90
CA ALA A 145 5.98 -11.88 9.27
C ALA A 145 4.61 -11.84 9.97
N PRO A 146 4.43 -11.02 11.00
CA PRO A 146 3.18 -10.92 11.73
C PRO A 146 2.05 -10.41 10.82
N VAL A 147 0.86 -10.98 10.99
CA VAL A 147 -0.34 -10.61 10.23
C VAL A 147 -1.27 -9.80 11.12
N ILE A 148 -1.66 -8.62 10.64
CA ILE A 148 -2.63 -7.75 11.29
C ILE A 148 -3.91 -7.75 10.48
N ASN A 149 -5.01 -8.20 11.08
CA ASN A 149 -6.33 -8.14 10.47
C ASN A 149 -7.01 -6.80 10.81
N ILE A 150 -7.37 -6.05 9.78
CA ILE A 150 -8.13 -4.80 9.92
C ILE A 150 -9.57 -5.08 9.49
N PRO A 151 -10.53 -5.18 10.44
CA PRO A 151 -11.91 -5.42 10.08
C PRO A 151 -12.50 -4.21 9.35
N GLY A 152 -12.97 -4.43 8.13
CA GLY A 152 -13.68 -3.43 7.36
C GLY A 152 -15.19 -3.45 7.61
N ARG A 153 -15.86 -2.32 7.35
CA ARG A 153 -17.33 -2.28 7.29
C ARG A 153 -17.80 -3.09 6.07
N ARG A 154 -18.63 -4.07 6.32
CA ARG A 154 -19.31 -4.81 5.25
C ARG A 154 -20.70 -4.16 5.04
N PHE A 155 -21.01 -3.83 3.81
CA PHE A 155 -22.35 -3.45 3.40
C PHE A 155 -23.08 -4.71 2.94
N PRO A 156 -24.39 -4.84 3.19
CA PRO A 156 -25.18 -5.94 2.66
C PRO A 156 -25.14 -5.91 1.13
N VAL A 157 -24.94 -7.07 0.51
CA VAL A 157 -24.94 -7.23 -0.94
C VAL A 157 -25.92 -8.34 -1.29
N ASP A 158 -26.97 -7.97 -2.04
CA ASP A 158 -27.91 -8.93 -2.57
C ASP A 158 -27.46 -9.37 -3.97
N VAL A 159 -27.42 -10.67 -4.20
CA VAL A 159 -26.98 -11.24 -5.47
C VAL A 159 -28.19 -11.74 -6.25
N TYR A 160 -28.34 -11.28 -7.48
CA TYR A 160 -29.43 -11.66 -8.37
C TYR A 160 -28.87 -12.29 -9.64
N TYR A 161 -29.59 -13.28 -10.16
CA TYR A 161 -29.25 -13.97 -11.41
C TYR A 161 -30.41 -13.85 -12.39
N THR A 162 -30.11 -13.88 -13.70
CA THR A 162 -31.15 -14.03 -14.72
C THR A 162 -31.80 -15.40 -14.60
N LYS A 163 -33.11 -15.49 -14.86
CA LYS A 163 -33.86 -16.77 -14.79
C LYS A 163 -33.47 -17.77 -15.88
N ALA A 164 -32.95 -17.27 -16.99
CA ALA A 164 -32.48 -18.05 -18.12
C ALA A 164 -31.22 -17.40 -18.71
N PRO A 165 -30.36 -18.17 -19.42
CA PRO A 165 -29.24 -17.59 -20.14
C PRO A 165 -29.71 -16.57 -21.18
N GLU A 166 -29.06 -15.40 -21.20
CA GLU A 166 -29.32 -14.34 -22.17
C GLU A 166 -28.50 -14.59 -23.43
N ALA A 167 -29.17 -14.59 -24.60
CA ALA A 167 -28.49 -14.77 -25.87
C ALA A 167 -27.58 -13.58 -26.23
N ASN A 168 -27.99 -12.37 -25.84
CA ASN A 168 -27.23 -11.13 -25.98
C ASN A 168 -27.03 -10.48 -24.61
N PHE A 169 -25.84 -10.66 -24.03
CA PHE A 169 -25.52 -10.15 -22.70
C PHE A 169 -25.50 -8.61 -22.64
N ILE A 170 -25.25 -7.92 -23.77
CA ILE A 170 -25.30 -6.44 -23.81
C ILE A 170 -26.71 -5.94 -23.65
N ASP A 171 -27.68 -6.52 -24.40
CA ASP A 171 -29.08 -6.14 -24.30
C ASP A 171 -29.64 -6.47 -22.91
N GLY A 172 -29.29 -7.64 -22.36
CA GLY A 172 -29.65 -8.03 -21.01
C GLY A 172 -29.10 -7.08 -19.96
N MET A 173 -27.87 -6.63 -20.11
CA MET A 173 -27.25 -5.64 -19.21
C MET A 173 -27.97 -4.28 -19.32
N VAL A 174 -28.22 -3.78 -20.53
CA VAL A 174 -28.93 -2.50 -20.73
C VAL A 174 -30.32 -2.56 -20.11
N ALA A 175 -31.07 -3.65 -20.34
CA ALA A 175 -32.38 -3.86 -19.73
C ALA A 175 -32.30 -3.85 -18.20
N THR A 176 -31.31 -4.54 -17.62
CA THR A 176 -31.09 -4.58 -16.17
C THR A 176 -30.77 -3.21 -15.59
N VAL A 177 -29.89 -2.44 -16.23
CA VAL A 177 -29.54 -1.06 -15.81
C VAL A 177 -30.79 -0.18 -15.81
N VAL A 178 -31.59 -0.25 -16.87
CA VAL A 178 -32.85 0.53 -16.96
C VAL A 178 -33.82 0.09 -15.87
N GLN A 179 -33.99 -1.21 -15.64
CA GLN A 179 -34.84 -1.72 -14.57
C GLN A 179 -34.45 -1.23 -13.19
N ILE A 180 -33.13 -1.31 -12.86
CA ILE A 180 -32.59 -0.77 -11.60
C ILE A 180 -32.88 0.71 -11.48
N HIS A 181 -32.62 1.49 -12.52
CA HIS A 181 -32.84 2.92 -12.52
C HIS A 181 -34.34 3.29 -12.34
N LEU A 182 -35.25 2.56 -12.98
CA LEU A 182 -36.67 2.79 -12.86
C LEU A 182 -37.27 2.33 -11.52
N SER A 183 -36.80 1.17 -11.00
CA SER A 183 -37.29 0.67 -9.71
C SER A 183 -36.85 1.58 -8.55
N GLN A 184 -35.70 2.18 -8.65
CA GLN A 184 -35.24 3.17 -7.68
C GLN A 184 -36.06 4.47 -7.67
N ARG A 185 -36.73 4.83 -8.78
CA ARG A 185 -37.59 6.01 -8.88
C ARG A 185 -39.00 5.80 -8.32
N GLY A 186 -39.47 4.55 -8.20
CA GLY A 186 -40.87 4.24 -7.91
C GLY A 186 -41.26 4.09 -6.44
N GLU A 187 -40.34 3.89 -5.54
CA GLU A 187 -40.63 3.71 -4.12
C GLU A 187 -40.37 4.99 -3.34
N GLY A 188 -41.43 5.71 -3.04
CA GLY A 188 -41.46 6.96 -2.25
C GLY A 188 -41.06 6.83 -0.78
N ARG A 189 -40.02 6.07 -0.49
CA ARG A 189 -39.32 6.01 0.80
C ARG A 189 -38.10 6.87 0.71
N GLY A 190 -38.07 7.99 1.43
CA GLY A 190 -37.04 9.02 1.51
C GLY A 190 -35.57 8.59 1.73
N VAL A 191 -35.12 7.63 0.98
CA VAL A 191 -33.71 7.25 0.86
C VAL A 191 -33.12 8.02 -0.32
N PRO A 192 -32.05 8.76 -0.17
CA PRO A 192 -31.38 9.43 -1.30
C PRO A 192 -30.98 8.36 -2.32
N LEU A 193 -31.65 8.37 -3.47
CA LEU A 193 -31.33 7.54 -4.63
C LEU A 193 -30.06 8.09 -5.29
N GLY A 194 -28.93 7.71 -4.79
CA GLY A 194 -27.64 8.20 -5.26
C GLY A 194 -26.58 7.13 -5.14
N GLY A 195 -26.72 6.05 -5.91
CA GLY A 195 -25.68 5.07 -6.11
C GLY A 195 -25.27 5.03 -7.58
N ASP A 196 -24.02 4.67 -7.83
CA ASP A 196 -23.54 4.45 -9.19
C ASP A 196 -23.82 3.00 -9.63
N ILE A 197 -24.01 2.80 -10.93
CA ILE A 197 -24.16 1.48 -11.53
C ILE A 197 -22.87 1.15 -12.27
N LEU A 198 -22.18 0.11 -11.81
CA LEU A 198 -20.96 -0.36 -12.45
C LEU A 198 -21.25 -1.61 -13.29
N CYS A 199 -20.95 -1.52 -14.59
CA CYS A 199 -21.14 -2.61 -15.54
C CYS A 199 -19.79 -3.15 -16.01
N PHE A 200 -19.59 -4.46 -15.86
CA PHE A 200 -18.41 -5.15 -16.38
C PHE A 200 -18.71 -5.77 -17.74
N LEU A 201 -17.93 -5.42 -18.73
CA LEU A 201 -18.03 -5.92 -20.10
C LEU A 201 -16.76 -6.64 -20.50
N GLN A 202 -16.92 -7.70 -21.31
CA GLN A 202 -15.78 -8.37 -21.91
C GLN A 202 -15.19 -7.48 -23.03
N ASP A 203 -13.88 -7.23 -22.97
CA ASP A 203 -13.18 -6.52 -24.05
C ASP A 203 -13.00 -7.44 -25.25
N ASN A 204 -13.68 -7.14 -26.34
CA ASN A 204 -13.58 -7.88 -27.61
C ASN A 204 -12.49 -7.32 -28.54
N ARG A 205 -11.45 -6.71 -28.01
CA ARG A 205 -10.28 -6.37 -28.85
C ARG A 205 -9.54 -7.66 -29.23
N LYS A 206 -9.79 -8.12 -30.46
CA LYS A 206 -8.94 -9.09 -31.18
C LYS A 206 -7.77 -8.35 -31.80
#